data_52171fc2358c5a4f537dc1afdfcdca61
#
_entry.id   52171fc2358c5a4f537dc1afdfcdca61
#
_cell.length_a   1.000
_cell.length_b   1.000
_cell.length_c   1.000
_cell.angle_alpha   90.00
_cell.angle_beta   90.00
_cell.angle_gamma   90.00
#
_symmetry.space_group_name_H-M   'P 1'
#
loop_
_entity.id
_entity.type
_entity.pdbx_description
1 polymer ?
#
loop_
_entity_poly.entity_id
_entity_poly.type
_entity_poly.pdbx_seq_one_letter_code
_entity_poly.pdbx_strand_id
1 'polypeptide(L)'
;MIRIPIFEAGRLQASLDVAEVQRDIHVAQYEKAIQSAFREVADVLAERATLAERLDARRLQVEATQASFRLSDARYKGGVDSFLGLLDAQRSRYLAEQELIVVRLADAANRVTLYKVLGGGWQ
;
A
#
# COMPACT_ATOMS: atom_id res chain seq x y z
N MET A 1 51.52 -31.93 -6.65
CA MET A 1 52.53 -30.89 -6.44
C MET A 1 52.01 -29.95 -5.38
N ILE A 2 52.56 -29.94 -4.17
CA ILE A 2 52.17 -29.03 -3.09
C ILE A 2 52.97 -27.74 -3.30
N ARG A 3 52.28 -26.63 -3.57
CA ARG A 3 52.88 -25.30 -3.72
C ARG A 3 52.70 -24.56 -2.39
N ILE A 4 53.79 -24.44 -1.63
CA ILE A 4 53.81 -23.65 -0.38
C ILE A 4 54.40 -22.28 -0.75
N PRO A 5 53.64 -21.20 -0.76
CA PRO A 5 54.18 -19.86 -0.99
C PRO A 5 54.96 -19.41 0.23
N ILE A 6 56.28 -19.19 0.08
CA ILE A 6 57.18 -18.80 1.15
C ILE A 6 57.26 -17.27 1.31
N PHE A 7 56.92 -16.49 0.28
CA PHE A 7 56.96 -15.04 0.28
C PHE A 7 55.83 -14.46 -0.57
N GLU A 8 54.86 -13.74 0.03
CA GLU A 8 53.69 -13.18 -0.68
C GLU A 8 53.58 -11.65 -0.51
N ALA A 9 54.64 -10.95 -0.12
CA ALA A 9 54.74 -9.49 -0.08
C ALA A 9 53.47 -8.76 0.45
N GLY A 10 52.85 -9.27 1.54
CA GLY A 10 51.64 -8.66 2.14
C GLY A 10 50.33 -9.06 1.50
N ARG A 11 50.30 -9.87 0.44
CA ARG A 11 49.06 -10.25 -0.27
C ARG A 11 48.04 -10.95 0.65
N LEU A 12 48.51 -11.82 1.53
CA LEU A 12 47.63 -12.52 2.49
C LEU A 12 47.05 -11.57 3.53
N GLN A 13 47.82 -10.61 4.02
CA GLN A 13 47.33 -9.59 4.93
C GLN A 13 46.29 -8.69 4.23
N ALA A 14 46.55 -8.22 3.04
CA ALA A 14 45.60 -7.44 2.27
C ALA A 14 44.31 -8.22 1.95
N SER A 15 44.41 -9.54 1.71
CA SER A 15 43.24 -10.40 1.54
C SER A 15 42.42 -10.56 2.82
N LEU A 16 43.05 -10.60 3.97
CA LEU A 16 42.40 -10.63 5.27
C LEU A 16 41.67 -9.32 5.54
N ASP A 17 42.36 -8.20 5.33
CA ASP A 17 41.76 -6.85 5.51
C ASP A 17 40.51 -6.67 4.61
N VAL A 18 40.58 -7.12 3.36
CA VAL A 18 39.42 -7.11 2.43
C VAL A 18 38.29 -8.00 2.96
N ALA A 19 38.60 -9.19 3.49
CA ALA A 19 37.58 -10.09 4.02
C ALA A 19 36.92 -9.52 5.29
N GLU A 20 37.66 -8.83 6.14
CA GLU A 20 37.13 -8.14 7.33
C GLU A 20 36.20 -6.99 6.93
N VAL A 21 36.62 -6.12 6.01
CA VAL A 21 35.79 -5.04 5.49
C VAL A 21 34.53 -5.59 4.81
N GLN A 22 34.64 -6.68 4.07
CA GLN A 22 33.51 -7.33 3.41
C GLN A 22 32.50 -7.90 4.42
N ARG A 23 32.98 -8.48 5.52
CA ARG A 23 32.13 -8.91 6.63
C ARG A 23 31.35 -7.73 7.22
N ASP A 24 32.02 -6.62 7.46
CA ASP A 24 31.40 -5.43 8.05
C ASP A 24 30.35 -4.83 7.10
N ILE A 25 30.61 -4.83 5.79
CA ILE A 25 29.63 -4.45 4.78
C ILE A 25 28.39 -5.37 4.84
N HIS A 26 28.58 -6.68 4.94
CA HIS A 26 27.45 -7.62 5.03
C HIS A 26 26.64 -7.44 6.31
N VAL A 27 27.28 -7.15 7.45
CA VAL A 27 26.58 -6.82 8.70
C VAL A 27 25.72 -5.57 8.52
N ALA A 28 26.30 -4.51 7.98
CA ALA A 28 25.55 -3.26 7.73
C ALA A 28 24.39 -3.46 6.74
N GLN A 29 24.57 -4.27 5.71
CA GLN A 29 23.50 -4.64 4.77
C GLN A 29 22.39 -5.44 5.45
N TYR A 30 22.72 -6.36 6.33
CA TYR A 30 21.76 -7.13 7.11
C TYR A 30 20.94 -6.23 8.04
N GLU A 31 21.59 -5.35 8.79
CA GLU A 31 20.90 -4.37 9.64
C GLU A 31 19.96 -3.46 8.83
N LYS A 32 20.43 -2.97 7.68
CA LYS A 32 19.60 -2.19 6.76
C LYS A 32 18.38 -2.97 6.26
N ALA A 33 18.55 -4.24 5.92
CA ALA A 33 17.45 -5.10 5.47
C ALA A 33 16.39 -5.28 6.56
N ILE A 34 16.82 -5.50 7.81
CA ILE A 34 15.91 -5.59 8.97
C ILE A 34 15.13 -4.29 9.14
N GLN A 35 15.82 -3.14 9.15
CA GLN A 35 15.17 -1.82 9.30
C GLN A 35 14.18 -1.55 8.17
N SER A 36 14.53 -1.94 6.93
CA SER A 36 13.62 -1.79 5.78
C SER A 36 12.37 -2.64 5.95
N ALA A 37 12.52 -3.91 6.35
CA ALA A 37 11.39 -4.81 6.58
C ALA A 37 10.43 -4.28 7.65
N PHE A 38 10.95 -3.80 8.79
CA PHE A 38 10.11 -3.20 9.84
C PHE A 38 9.40 -1.94 9.35
N ARG A 39 10.08 -1.09 8.57
CA ARG A 39 9.47 0.10 8.00
C ARG A 39 8.33 -0.26 7.04
N GLU A 40 8.56 -1.21 6.14
CA GLU A 40 7.53 -1.67 5.20
C GLU A 40 6.27 -2.17 5.92
N VAL A 41 6.43 -2.96 6.99
CA VAL A 41 5.29 -3.41 7.80
C VAL A 41 4.57 -2.24 8.48
N ALA A 42 5.32 -1.31 9.07
CA ALA A 42 4.74 -0.14 9.74
C ALA A 42 3.96 0.75 8.76
N ASP A 43 4.49 0.99 7.56
CA ASP A 43 3.86 1.79 6.51
C ASP A 43 2.54 1.15 6.05
N VAL A 44 2.53 -0.15 5.80
CA VAL A 44 1.32 -0.88 5.39
C VAL A 44 0.25 -0.90 6.48
N LEU A 45 0.64 -1.00 7.74
CA LEU A 45 -0.31 -0.93 8.88
C LEU A 45 -0.89 0.47 9.06
N ALA A 46 -0.07 1.52 8.90
CA ALA A 46 -0.53 2.91 8.95
C ALA A 46 -1.52 3.22 7.80
N GLU A 47 -1.20 2.75 6.59
CA GLU A 47 -2.11 2.86 5.44
C GLU A 47 -3.43 2.14 5.70
N ARG A 48 -3.41 0.95 6.29
CA ARG A 48 -4.61 0.19 6.62
C ARG A 48 -5.56 0.94 7.56
N ALA A 49 -5.03 1.62 8.56
CA ALA A 49 -5.84 2.42 9.48
C ALA A 49 -6.59 3.54 8.73
N THR A 50 -5.86 4.28 7.87
CA THR A 50 -6.48 5.35 7.07
C THR A 50 -7.47 4.84 6.02
N LEU A 51 -7.22 3.66 5.44
CA LEU A 51 -8.14 3.04 4.48
C LEU A 51 -9.47 2.65 5.12
N ALA A 52 -9.46 2.16 6.36
CA ALA A 52 -10.70 1.83 7.08
C ALA A 52 -11.60 3.07 7.25
N GLU A 53 -11.05 4.17 7.74
CA GLU A 53 -11.80 5.43 7.88
C GLU A 53 -12.30 5.97 6.53
N ARG A 54 -11.46 5.93 5.51
CA ARG A 54 -11.84 6.34 4.15
C ARG A 54 -12.96 5.47 3.59
N LEU A 55 -12.94 4.17 3.84
CA LEU A 55 -13.97 3.25 3.39
C LEU A 55 -15.33 3.59 4.00
N ASP A 56 -15.36 3.88 5.30
CA ASP A 56 -16.60 4.24 6.00
C ASP A 56 -17.11 5.61 5.54
N ALA A 57 -16.23 6.60 5.36
CA ALA A 57 -16.61 7.91 4.81
C ALA A 57 -17.21 7.79 3.39
N ARG A 58 -16.62 6.93 2.52
CA ARG A 58 -17.14 6.72 1.16
C ARG A 58 -18.47 5.95 1.16
N ARG A 59 -18.70 5.04 2.08
CA ARG A 59 -20.02 4.39 2.25
C ARG A 59 -21.10 5.40 2.60
N LEU A 60 -20.84 6.27 3.58
CA LEU A 60 -21.78 7.33 3.96
C LEU A 60 -22.04 8.28 2.81
N GLN A 61 -21.02 8.63 2.02
CA GLN A 61 -21.20 9.48 0.83
C GLN A 61 -22.11 8.82 -0.21
N VAL A 62 -21.94 7.53 -0.47
CA VAL A 62 -22.82 6.78 -1.38
C VAL A 62 -24.26 6.76 -0.86
N GLU A 63 -24.48 6.51 0.42
CA GLU A 63 -25.82 6.54 1.03
C GLU A 63 -26.49 7.91 0.90
N ALA A 64 -25.74 9.00 1.18
CA ALA A 64 -26.24 10.36 1.06
C ALA A 64 -26.59 10.73 -0.39
N THR A 65 -25.72 10.38 -1.35
CA THR A 65 -25.98 10.67 -2.78
C THR A 65 -27.10 9.82 -3.35
N GLN A 66 -27.28 8.57 -2.89
CA GLN A 66 -28.43 7.73 -3.23
C GLN A 66 -29.75 8.31 -2.69
N ALA A 67 -29.75 8.82 -1.46
CA ALA A 67 -30.92 9.48 -0.87
C ALA A 67 -31.28 10.75 -1.65
N SER A 68 -30.27 11.57 -1.98
CA SER A 68 -30.46 12.79 -2.82
C SER A 68 -31.02 12.44 -4.20
N PHE A 69 -30.49 11.43 -4.86
CA PHE A 69 -31.01 10.97 -6.16
C PHE A 69 -32.47 10.53 -6.05
N ARG A 70 -32.86 9.74 -5.05
CA ARG A 70 -34.24 9.31 -4.85
C ARG A 70 -35.20 10.48 -4.64
N LEU A 71 -34.76 11.49 -3.87
CA LEU A 71 -35.53 12.68 -3.65
C LEU A 71 -35.68 13.50 -4.95
N SER A 72 -34.62 13.71 -5.71
CA SER A 72 -34.64 14.42 -6.99
C SER A 72 -35.54 13.71 -8.02
N ASP A 73 -35.49 12.37 -8.06
CA ASP A 73 -36.35 11.56 -8.95
C ASP A 73 -37.85 11.72 -8.59
N ALA A 74 -38.17 11.67 -7.29
CA ALA A 74 -39.56 11.88 -6.83
C ALA A 74 -40.04 13.29 -7.14
N ARG A 75 -39.24 14.33 -6.96
CA ARG A 75 -39.55 15.72 -7.26
C ARG A 75 -39.74 15.95 -8.75
N TYR A 76 -38.89 15.39 -9.59
CA TYR A 76 -39.00 15.44 -11.04
C TYR A 76 -40.30 14.77 -11.52
N LYS A 77 -40.61 13.56 -11.02
CA LYS A 77 -41.85 12.85 -11.34
C LYS A 77 -43.12 13.61 -10.88
N GLY A 78 -43.00 14.35 -9.79
CA GLY A 78 -44.05 15.24 -9.29
C GLY A 78 -44.15 16.58 -10.03
N GLY A 79 -43.33 16.83 -11.04
CA GLY A 79 -43.31 18.08 -11.81
C GLY A 79 -42.80 19.31 -11.05
N VAL A 80 -42.10 19.09 -9.90
CA VAL A 80 -41.63 20.17 -9.02
C VAL A 80 -40.16 20.55 -9.32
N ASP A 81 -39.42 19.65 -9.96
CA ASP A 81 -38.00 19.87 -10.25
C ASP A 81 -37.65 19.65 -11.73
N SER A 82 -36.52 20.19 -12.16
CA SER A 82 -36.07 20.09 -13.54
C SER A 82 -35.39 18.74 -13.82
N PHE A 83 -35.42 18.31 -15.07
CA PHE A 83 -34.66 17.13 -15.51
C PHE A 83 -33.14 17.30 -15.30
N LEU A 84 -32.65 18.53 -15.40
CA LEU A 84 -31.23 18.84 -15.13
C LEU A 84 -30.85 18.52 -13.68
N GLY A 85 -31.71 18.88 -12.71
CA GLY A 85 -31.47 18.55 -11.29
C GLY A 85 -31.43 17.03 -11.03
N LEU A 86 -32.28 16.26 -11.72
CA LEU A 86 -32.23 14.80 -11.67
C LEU A 86 -30.93 14.24 -12.26
N LEU A 87 -30.47 14.75 -13.40
CA LEU A 87 -29.20 14.32 -14.02
C LEU A 87 -27.99 14.64 -13.13
N ASP A 88 -27.94 15.79 -12.49
CA ASP A 88 -26.87 16.17 -11.57
C ASP A 88 -26.82 15.24 -10.34
N ALA A 89 -27.98 14.90 -9.78
CA ALA A 89 -28.07 13.96 -8.68
C ALA A 89 -27.66 12.54 -9.12
N GLN A 90 -28.01 12.12 -10.32
CA GLN A 90 -27.58 10.83 -10.89
C GLN A 90 -26.07 10.78 -11.10
N ARG A 91 -25.47 11.84 -11.63
CA ARG A 91 -24.02 11.97 -11.84
C ARG A 91 -23.29 11.93 -10.51
N SER A 92 -23.76 12.68 -9.51
CA SER A 92 -23.17 12.71 -8.17
C SER A 92 -23.18 11.33 -7.52
N ARG A 93 -24.28 10.59 -7.62
CA ARG A 93 -24.37 9.21 -7.14
C ARG A 93 -23.37 8.31 -7.84
N TYR A 94 -23.31 8.36 -9.18
CA TYR A 94 -22.38 7.55 -9.97
C TYR A 94 -20.92 7.80 -9.57
N LEU A 95 -20.51 9.06 -9.40
CA LEU A 95 -19.17 9.43 -8.97
C LEU A 95 -18.85 8.90 -7.57
N ALA A 96 -19.78 9.00 -6.62
CA ALA A 96 -19.59 8.46 -5.27
C ALA A 96 -19.43 6.93 -5.27
N GLU A 97 -20.22 6.22 -6.10
CA GLU A 97 -20.11 4.77 -6.27
C GLU A 97 -18.74 4.37 -6.86
N GLN A 98 -18.24 5.12 -7.86
CA GLN A 98 -16.89 4.91 -8.43
C GLN A 98 -15.79 5.13 -7.39
N GLU A 99 -15.87 6.20 -6.62
CA GLU A 99 -14.87 6.48 -5.56
C GLU A 99 -14.87 5.40 -4.46
N LEU A 100 -16.01 4.84 -4.11
CA LEU A 100 -16.09 3.71 -3.18
C LEU A 100 -15.39 2.47 -3.74
N ILE A 101 -15.54 2.18 -5.05
CA ILE A 101 -14.86 1.06 -5.70
C ILE A 101 -13.33 1.23 -5.64
N VAL A 102 -12.83 2.45 -5.90
CA VAL A 102 -11.40 2.76 -5.83
C VAL A 102 -10.84 2.50 -4.41
N VAL A 103 -11.56 2.93 -3.37
CA VAL A 103 -11.11 2.70 -1.99
C VAL A 103 -11.19 1.21 -1.61
N ARG A 104 -12.21 0.48 -2.06
CA ARG A 104 -12.29 -0.98 -1.88
C ARG A 104 -11.14 -1.72 -2.53
N LEU A 105 -10.74 -1.29 -3.73
CA LEU A 105 -9.57 -1.85 -4.42
C LEU A 105 -8.29 -1.59 -3.62
N ALA A 106 -8.12 -0.37 -3.11
CA ALA A 106 -6.96 -0.01 -2.29
C ALA A 106 -6.90 -0.85 -0.99
N ASP A 107 -8.05 -1.06 -0.31
CA ASP A 107 -8.11 -1.93 0.89
C ASP A 107 -7.74 -3.38 0.55
N ALA A 108 -8.25 -3.91 -0.57
CA ALA A 108 -7.91 -5.27 -1.01
C ALA A 108 -6.41 -5.40 -1.36
N ALA A 109 -5.84 -4.41 -2.06
CA ALA A 109 -4.42 -4.37 -2.40
C ALA A 109 -3.54 -4.27 -1.13
N ASN A 110 -3.91 -3.42 -0.17
CA ASN A 110 -3.21 -3.29 1.11
C ASN A 110 -3.18 -4.63 1.89
N ARG A 111 -4.27 -5.39 1.90
CA ARG A 111 -4.32 -6.73 2.53
C ARG A 111 -3.34 -7.70 1.90
N VAL A 112 -3.23 -7.69 0.56
CA VAL A 112 -2.26 -8.53 -0.17
C VAL A 112 -0.84 -8.08 0.13
N THR A 113 -0.59 -6.77 0.17
CA THR A 113 0.72 -6.21 0.51
C THR A 113 1.10 -6.56 1.95
N LEU A 114 0.17 -6.46 2.90
CA LEU A 114 0.39 -6.85 4.30
C LEU A 114 0.80 -8.34 4.39
N TYR A 115 0.09 -9.23 3.70
CA TYR A 115 0.46 -10.64 3.64
C TYR A 115 1.87 -10.85 3.10
N LYS A 116 2.25 -10.12 2.04
CA LYS A 116 3.58 -10.18 1.43
C LYS A 116 4.68 -9.72 2.38
N VAL A 117 4.52 -8.56 3.04
CA VAL A 117 5.56 -7.98 3.93
C VAL A 117 5.71 -8.75 5.24
N LEU A 118 4.68 -9.51 5.65
CA LEU A 118 4.75 -10.44 6.78
C LEU A 118 5.39 -11.79 6.45
N GLY A 119 5.88 -11.96 5.21
CA GLY A 119 6.59 -13.17 4.79
C GLY A 119 5.76 -14.19 4.01
N GLY A 120 4.52 -13.88 3.63
CA GLY A 120 3.75 -14.61 2.63
C GLY A 120 3.49 -16.09 2.91
N GLY A 121 3.35 -16.49 4.18
CA GLY A 121 2.98 -17.85 4.56
C GLY A 121 4.05 -18.89 4.20
N TRP A 122 4.91 -19.21 5.13
CA TRP A 122 5.77 -20.39 5.07
C TRP A 122 4.89 -21.64 5.23
N GLN A 123 4.78 -22.42 4.19
CA GLN A 123 4.39 -23.83 4.27
C GLN A 123 5.63 -24.70 4.14
#